data_28b5e3ec7387adb24ac157681adbbcfe
#
_entry.id   28b5e3ec7387adb24ac157681adbbcfe
#
_cell.length_a   1.000
_cell.length_b   1.000
_cell.length_c   1.000
_cell.angle_alpha   90.00
_cell.angle_beta   90.00
_cell.angle_gamma   90.00
#
_symmetry.space_group_name_H-M   'P 1'
#
loop_
_entity.id
_entity.type
_entity.pdbx_description
1 polymer ?
#
loop_
_entity_poly.entity_id
_entity_poly.type
_entity_poly.pdbx_seq_one_letter_code
_entity_poly.pdbx_strand_id
1 'polypeptide(L)'
;MEQPTVPIAEQVREVVQAAMEALRVPRAEEISPSAAANSFEAEALRTEMISVGRKLWQRQYVDGNGGNISVRLGTRYVLCTPTMMSKGDLEPADICLSDLDGNILAGDRPRTSELLLHLAIYKANSRARSVVHCHPPYATAFAITGSAPPVGFSSEYEIFVGPVGVANYETPGTQAFAESVLPFVHEHNTILLSNHGIVCWSDSPTHAEWLVEILDNYCKTYLIAQQIGKPLAAISDDKIQEILALKRRMGLPDSRTARLPEFSGPAAGGHTELDRLVEQVVARLEGRG
;
A
#
# COMPACT_ATOMS: atom_id res chain seq x y z
N MET A 1 35.41 22.63 -44.20
CA MET A 1 34.90 22.71 -42.83
C MET A 1 33.96 21.51 -42.63
N GLU A 2 34.45 20.47 -41.99
CA GLU A 2 33.61 19.33 -41.63
C GLU A 2 32.66 19.77 -40.52
N GLN A 3 31.36 19.50 -40.70
CA GLN A 3 30.39 19.69 -39.60
C GLN A 3 30.70 18.69 -38.47
N PRO A 4 30.64 19.11 -37.22
CA PRO A 4 30.86 18.18 -36.12
C PRO A 4 29.77 17.08 -36.14
N THR A 5 30.19 15.85 -36.34
CA THR A 5 29.28 14.68 -36.26
C THR A 5 28.83 14.48 -34.83
N VAL A 6 27.53 14.55 -34.59
CA VAL A 6 26.92 14.24 -33.29
C VAL A 6 27.29 12.80 -32.92
N PRO A 7 27.76 12.54 -31.70
CA PRO A 7 28.09 11.17 -31.22
C PRO A 7 26.91 10.21 -31.39
N ILE A 8 27.20 8.97 -31.82
CA ILE A 8 26.16 7.94 -32.04
C ILE A 8 25.26 7.76 -30.77
N ALA A 9 25.84 7.81 -29.59
CA ALA A 9 25.07 7.71 -28.35
C ALA A 9 24.04 8.83 -28.18
N GLU A 10 24.35 10.05 -28.63
CA GLU A 10 23.43 11.19 -28.57
C GLU A 10 22.29 11.07 -29.60
N GLN A 11 22.60 10.62 -30.80
CA GLN A 11 21.60 10.33 -31.84
C GLN A 11 20.65 9.20 -31.41
N VAL A 12 21.19 8.12 -30.80
CA VAL A 12 20.39 7.01 -30.27
C VAL A 12 19.50 7.49 -29.12
N ARG A 13 20.03 8.35 -28.23
CA ARG A 13 19.25 8.93 -27.13
C ARG A 13 18.05 9.72 -27.64
N GLU A 14 18.23 10.57 -28.62
CA GLU A 14 17.16 11.37 -29.24
C GLU A 14 16.09 10.49 -29.87
N VAL A 15 16.48 9.47 -30.63
CA VAL A 15 15.54 8.55 -31.29
C VAL A 15 14.76 7.72 -30.26
N VAL A 16 15.43 7.19 -29.23
CA VAL A 16 14.78 6.41 -28.17
C VAL A 16 13.85 7.31 -27.35
N GLN A 17 14.28 8.52 -27.03
CA GLN A 17 13.45 9.47 -26.30
C GLN A 17 12.19 9.88 -27.10
N ALA A 18 12.34 10.17 -28.38
CA ALA A 18 11.20 10.48 -29.28
C ALA A 18 10.25 9.28 -29.40
N ALA A 19 10.77 8.06 -29.51
CA ALA A 19 9.96 6.85 -29.55
C ALA A 19 9.21 6.61 -28.22
N MET A 20 9.88 6.79 -27.07
CA MET A 20 9.24 6.70 -25.77
C MET A 20 8.15 7.75 -25.57
N GLU A 21 8.38 8.98 -26.05
CA GLU A 21 7.39 10.07 -26.01
C GLU A 21 6.18 9.76 -26.90
N ALA A 22 6.40 9.22 -28.10
CA ALA A 22 5.35 8.83 -29.04
C ALA A 22 4.53 7.62 -28.56
N LEU A 23 5.15 6.73 -27.77
CA LEU A 23 4.53 5.54 -27.20
C LEU A 23 4.03 5.77 -25.76
N ARG A 24 4.25 6.96 -25.21
CA ARG A 24 3.90 7.28 -23.83
C ARG A 24 2.41 7.23 -23.62
N VAL A 25 1.99 6.31 -22.77
CA VAL A 25 0.64 6.35 -22.20
C VAL A 25 0.59 7.50 -21.18
N PRO A 26 -0.30 8.50 -21.32
CA PRO A 26 -0.42 9.58 -20.34
C PRO A 26 -0.64 9.02 -18.94
N ARG A 27 0.10 9.53 -17.96
CA ARG A 27 -0.12 9.16 -16.56
C ARG A 27 -1.49 9.68 -16.10
N ALA A 28 -2.09 9.01 -15.11
CA ALA A 28 -3.41 9.39 -14.60
C ALA A 28 -3.50 10.87 -14.19
N GLU A 29 -2.41 11.44 -13.66
CA GLU A 29 -2.34 12.86 -13.27
C GLU A 29 -2.30 13.86 -14.44
N GLU A 30 -2.04 13.40 -15.67
CA GLU A 30 -1.90 14.24 -16.87
C GLU A 30 -3.21 14.31 -17.69
N ILE A 31 -4.19 13.49 -17.33
CA ILE A 31 -5.47 13.37 -18.02
C ILE A 31 -6.64 13.82 -17.14
N SER A 32 -7.79 14.06 -17.74
CA SER A 32 -9.00 14.44 -17.00
C SER A 32 -9.45 13.33 -16.02
N PRO A 33 -10.18 13.65 -14.95
CA PRO A 33 -10.70 12.66 -14.03
C PRO A 33 -11.48 11.53 -14.71
N SER A 34 -12.31 11.86 -15.72
CA SER A 34 -13.07 10.85 -16.49
C SER A 34 -12.15 9.94 -17.29
N ALA A 35 -11.13 10.47 -17.93
CA ALA A 35 -10.16 9.67 -18.67
C ALA A 35 -9.29 8.83 -17.72
N ALA A 36 -8.90 9.37 -16.57
CA ALA A 36 -8.19 8.61 -15.53
C ALA A 36 -9.03 7.45 -15.01
N ALA A 37 -10.32 7.67 -14.72
CA ALA A 37 -11.25 6.65 -14.27
C ALA A 37 -11.42 5.50 -15.27
N ASN A 38 -11.28 5.77 -16.56
CA ASN A 38 -11.41 4.78 -17.65
C ASN A 38 -10.06 4.30 -18.21
N SER A 39 -8.95 4.59 -17.53
CA SER A 39 -7.63 4.14 -17.95
C SER A 39 -7.44 2.63 -17.71
N PHE A 40 -6.51 2.02 -18.46
CA PHE A 40 -6.13 0.62 -18.26
C PHE A 40 -5.60 0.37 -16.83
N GLU A 41 -4.83 1.32 -16.28
CA GLU A 41 -4.33 1.25 -14.91
C GLU A 41 -5.50 1.22 -13.90
N ALA A 42 -6.52 2.08 -14.07
CA ALA A 42 -7.69 2.10 -13.20
C ALA A 42 -8.47 0.78 -13.25
N GLU A 43 -8.62 0.19 -14.43
CA GLU A 43 -9.32 -1.10 -14.62
C GLU A 43 -8.58 -2.25 -13.92
N ALA A 44 -7.25 -2.32 -14.08
CA ALA A 44 -6.41 -3.29 -13.40
C ALA A 44 -6.51 -3.17 -11.88
N LEU A 45 -6.44 -1.95 -11.35
CA LEU A 45 -6.55 -1.67 -9.91
C LEU A 45 -7.95 -2.01 -9.38
N ARG A 46 -9.03 -1.73 -10.10
CA ARG A 46 -10.39 -2.16 -9.72
C ARG A 46 -10.48 -3.68 -9.61
N THR A 47 -9.95 -4.38 -10.59
CA THR A 47 -9.92 -5.86 -10.58
C THR A 47 -9.20 -6.40 -9.36
N GLU A 48 -8.06 -5.82 -9.00
CA GLU A 48 -7.30 -6.20 -7.81
C GLU A 48 -8.08 -5.89 -6.52
N MET A 49 -8.67 -4.69 -6.40
CA MET A 49 -9.50 -4.30 -5.24
C MET A 49 -10.68 -5.25 -5.02
N ILE A 50 -11.36 -5.66 -6.10
CA ILE A 50 -12.48 -6.62 -6.05
C ILE A 50 -11.98 -7.98 -5.59
N SER A 51 -10.85 -8.44 -6.10
CA SER A 51 -10.23 -9.71 -5.67
C SER A 51 -9.91 -9.69 -4.17
N VAL A 52 -9.32 -8.60 -3.68
CA VAL A 52 -9.06 -8.39 -2.25
C VAL A 52 -10.36 -8.33 -1.45
N GLY A 53 -11.37 -7.60 -1.92
CA GLY A 53 -12.67 -7.55 -1.26
C GLY A 53 -13.32 -8.92 -1.06
N ARG A 54 -13.26 -9.77 -2.09
CA ARG A 54 -13.75 -11.16 -2.02
C ARG A 54 -12.97 -12.01 -1.01
N LYS A 55 -11.64 -11.88 -0.95
CA LYS A 55 -10.81 -12.58 0.04
C LYS A 55 -11.15 -12.15 1.46
N LEU A 56 -11.27 -10.85 1.72
CA LEU A 56 -11.66 -10.33 3.04
C LEU A 56 -13.03 -10.89 3.47
N TRP A 57 -13.99 -10.93 2.56
CA TRP A 57 -15.31 -11.50 2.81
C TRP A 57 -15.24 -13.02 3.08
N GLN A 58 -14.53 -13.78 2.27
CA GLN A 58 -14.37 -15.23 2.43
C GLN A 58 -13.68 -15.61 3.74
N ARG A 59 -12.73 -14.79 4.19
CA ARG A 59 -12.02 -14.97 5.47
C ARG A 59 -12.82 -14.47 6.67
N GLN A 60 -13.99 -13.88 6.46
CA GLN A 60 -14.80 -13.27 7.51
C GLN A 60 -14.06 -12.12 8.23
N TYR A 61 -13.25 -11.37 7.49
CA TYR A 61 -12.58 -10.17 7.97
C TYR A 61 -13.43 -8.91 7.81
N VAL A 62 -14.56 -9.03 7.12
CA VAL A 62 -15.59 -8.01 6.99
C VAL A 62 -16.96 -8.62 7.27
N ASP A 63 -17.82 -7.86 7.88
CA ASP A 63 -19.19 -8.20 8.25
C ASP A 63 -20.18 -7.24 7.55
N GLY A 64 -21.23 -7.75 6.94
CA GLY A 64 -22.21 -6.96 6.22
C GLY A 64 -21.54 -6.00 5.22
N ASN A 65 -21.64 -4.71 5.48
CA ASN A 65 -21.01 -3.65 4.68
C ASN A 65 -19.67 -3.14 5.24
N GLY A 66 -19.15 -3.77 6.29
CA GLY A 66 -17.92 -3.38 6.96
C GLY A 66 -16.67 -3.40 6.09
N GLY A 67 -15.62 -2.74 6.57
CA GLY A 67 -14.34 -2.61 5.88
C GLY A 67 -14.38 -1.75 4.61
N ASN A 68 -13.22 -1.37 4.13
CA ASN A 68 -13.06 -0.60 2.89
C ASN A 68 -11.64 -0.70 2.34
N ILE A 69 -11.50 -0.48 1.05
CA ILE A 69 -10.26 -0.59 0.30
C ILE A 69 -10.11 0.66 -0.53
N SER A 70 -8.89 1.18 -0.61
CA SER A 70 -8.54 2.21 -1.57
C SER A 70 -7.16 1.98 -2.16
N VAL A 71 -6.90 2.59 -3.32
CA VAL A 71 -5.62 2.55 -3.99
C VAL A 71 -5.36 3.87 -4.73
N ARG A 72 -4.12 4.37 -4.68
CA ARG A 72 -3.71 5.53 -5.47
C ARG A 72 -3.68 5.21 -6.95
N LEU A 73 -4.27 6.08 -7.75
CA LEU A 73 -4.14 6.12 -9.19
C LEU A 73 -3.29 7.35 -9.55
N GLY A 74 -2.02 7.12 -9.87
CA GLY A 74 -1.04 8.20 -10.00
C GLY A 74 -0.78 8.92 -8.68
N THR A 75 -0.56 10.24 -8.74
CA THR A 75 -0.28 11.09 -7.58
C THR A 75 -1.48 11.89 -7.09
N ARG A 76 -2.52 12.06 -7.93
CA ARG A 76 -3.65 12.96 -7.69
C ARG A 76 -4.95 12.27 -7.34
N TYR A 77 -5.13 11.02 -7.74
CA TYR A 77 -6.41 10.32 -7.65
C TYR A 77 -6.34 9.11 -6.74
N VAL A 78 -7.49 8.71 -6.22
CA VAL A 78 -7.67 7.53 -5.37
C VAL A 78 -8.93 6.79 -5.83
N LEU A 79 -8.79 5.52 -6.16
CA LEU A 79 -9.92 4.61 -6.30
C LEU A 79 -10.33 4.12 -4.91
N CYS A 80 -11.62 4.09 -4.60
CA CYS A 80 -12.12 3.64 -3.31
C CYS A 80 -13.43 2.86 -3.44
N THR A 81 -13.62 1.92 -2.52
CA THR A 81 -14.88 1.17 -2.40
C THR A 81 -16.03 2.08 -1.98
N PRO A 82 -17.27 1.78 -2.39
CA PRO A 82 -18.45 2.50 -1.93
C PRO A 82 -18.78 2.18 -0.47
N THR A 83 -19.59 3.06 0.15
CA THR A 83 -20.23 2.75 1.43
C THR A 83 -21.44 1.82 1.23
N MET A 84 -21.90 1.20 2.34
CA MET A 84 -23.14 0.39 2.39
C MET A 84 -23.18 -0.76 1.36
N MET A 85 -22.02 -1.36 1.07
CA MET A 85 -21.91 -2.49 0.16
C MET A 85 -20.98 -3.57 0.70
N SER A 86 -21.41 -4.82 0.59
CA SER A 86 -20.57 -5.99 0.92
C SER A 86 -19.32 -6.03 0.04
N LYS A 87 -18.18 -6.30 0.65
CA LYS A 87 -16.90 -6.38 -0.11
C LYS A 87 -16.82 -7.65 -0.95
N GLY A 88 -17.67 -8.65 -0.66
CA GLY A 88 -17.81 -9.86 -1.47
C GLY A 88 -18.56 -9.65 -2.79
N ASP A 89 -19.38 -8.59 -2.88
CA ASP A 89 -20.31 -8.36 -3.99
C ASP A 89 -19.89 -7.19 -4.89
N LEU A 90 -18.67 -6.67 -4.72
CA LEU A 90 -18.17 -5.54 -5.50
C LEU A 90 -18.00 -5.88 -6.98
N GLU A 91 -18.42 -4.94 -7.82
CA GLU A 91 -18.20 -4.92 -9.28
C GLU A 91 -17.35 -3.70 -9.68
N PRO A 92 -16.69 -3.69 -10.86
CA PRO A 92 -15.86 -2.57 -11.30
C PRO A 92 -16.57 -1.22 -11.31
N ALA A 93 -17.86 -1.20 -11.67
CA ALA A 93 -18.67 0.00 -11.71
C ALA A 93 -18.98 0.60 -10.33
N ASP A 94 -18.84 -0.18 -9.25
CA ASP A 94 -19.07 0.29 -7.89
C ASP A 94 -17.92 1.15 -7.35
N ILE A 95 -16.71 0.99 -7.91
CA ILE A 95 -15.49 1.65 -7.41
C ILE A 95 -15.47 3.11 -7.86
N CYS A 96 -15.43 4.01 -6.88
CA CYS A 96 -15.41 5.46 -7.10
C CYS A 96 -14.00 5.97 -7.31
N LEU A 97 -13.87 7.07 -8.08
CA LEU A 97 -12.65 7.88 -8.17
C LEU A 97 -12.81 9.14 -7.33
N SER A 98 -11.87 9.44 -6.46
CA SER A 98 -11.79 10.69 -5.70
C SER A 98 -10.46 11.39 -5.92
N ASP A 99 -10.40 12.69 -5.55
CA ASP A 99 -9.14 13.38 -5.30
C ASP A 99 -8.62 13.09 -3.88
N LEU A 100 -7.48 13.69 -3.54
CA LEU A 100 -6.87 13.57 -2.21
C LEU A 100 -7.60 14.36 -1.12
N ASP A 101 -8.59 15.17 -1.47
CA ASP A 101 -9.46 15.88 -0.51
C ASP A 101 -10.78 15.14 -0.28
N GLY A 102 -10.99 14.03 -0.98
CA GLY A 102 -12.16 13.17 -0.82
C GLY A 102 -13.36 13.60 -1.66
N ASN A 103 -13.18 14.54 -2.60
CA ASN A 103 -14.23 14.89 -3.55
C ASN A 103 -14.36 13.76 -4.59
N ILE A 104 -15.58 13.32 -4.87
CA ILE A 104 -15.87 12.34 -5.90
C ILE A 104 -15.74 13.00 -7.27
N LEU A 105 -14.91 12.40 -8.12
CA LEU A 105 -14.62 12.86 -9.46
C LEU A 105 -15.25 11.99 -10.55
N ALA A 106 -15.49 10.70 -10.25
CA ALA A 106 -16.20 9.75 -11.11
C ALA A 106 -16.75 8.58 -10.30
N GLY A 107 -17.81 7.94 -10.83
CA GLY A 107 -18.56 6.86 -10.19
C GLY A 107 -19.90 7.32 -9.64
N ASP A 108 -20.88 6.40 -9.63
CA ASP A 108 -22.27 6.70 -9.29
C ASP A 108 -22.61 6.37 -7.82
N ARG A 109 -21.70 5.69 -7.10
CA ARG A 109 -21.92 5.29 -5.72
C ARG A 109 -21.37 6.33 -4.74
N PRO A 110 -21.97 6.50 -3.56
CA PRO A 110 -21.33 7.23 -2.46
C PRO A 110 -20.04 6.51 -2.02
N ARG A 111 -18.94 7.26 -1.91
CA ARG A 111 -17.68 6.73 -1.40
C ARG A 111 -17.81 6.20 0.03
N THR A 112 -16.88 5.34 0.45
CA THR A 112 -16.78 4.93 1.86
C THR A 112 -16.76 6.14 2.81
N SER A 113 -17.48 6.05 3.93
CA SER A 113 -17.50 7.08 4.97
C SER A 113 -16.11 7.31 5.60
N GLU A 114 -15.24 6.30 5.57
CA GLU A 114 -13.91 6.32 6.17
C GLU A 114 -12.79 6.67 5.20
N LEU A 115 -13.12 7.17 4.01
CA LEU A 115 -12.10 7.57 3.03
C LEU A 115 -11.09 8.58 3.62
N LEU A 116 -11.51 9.46 4.54
CA LEU A 116 -10.63 10.44 5.16
C LEU A 116 -9.46 9.78 5.91
N LEU A 117 -9.67 8.62 6.55
CA LEU A 117 -8.61 7.82 7.17
C LEU A 117 -7.55 7.39 6.15
N HIS A 118 -8.00 6.88 5.00
CA HIS A 118 -7.09 6.46 3.92
C HIS A 118 -6.31 7.65 3.34
N LEU A 119 -7.01 8.77 3.13
CA LEU A 119 -6.38 9.99 2.61
C LEU A 119 -5.37 10.59 3.59
N ALA A 120 -5.62 10.50 4.90
CA ALA A 120 -4.66 10.92 5.93
C ALA A 120 -3.36 10.10 5.84
N ILE A 121 -3.48 8.77 5.68
CA ILE A 121 -2.33 7.88 5.46
C ILE A 121 -1.58 8.27 4.18
N TYR A 122 -2.29 8.47 3.07
CA TYR A 122 -1.67 8.85 1.79
C TYR A 122 -0.97 10.21 1.84
N LYS A 123 -1.57 11.18 2.49
CA LYS A 123 -0.98 12.53 2.64
C LYS A 123 0.27 12.51 3.51
N ALA A 124 0.26 11.69 4.56
CA ALA A 124 1.37 11.60 5.50
C ALA A 124 2.53 10.71 5.00
N ASN A 125 2.25 9.69 4.18
CA ASN A 125 3.26 8.73 3.74
C ASN A 125 3.17 8.45 2.24
N SER A 126 4.12 8.97 1.47
CA SER A 126 4.19 8.78 0.01
C SER A 126 4.41 7.31 -0.41
N ARG A 127 4.89 6.45 0.49
CA ARG A 127 5.08 5.01 0.26
C ARG A 127 3.77 4.23 0.31
N ALA A 128 2.75 4.75 0.97
CA ALA A 128 1.43 4.15 0.99
C ALA A 128 0.74 4.34 -0.37
N ARG A 129 0.59 3.24 -1.10
CA ARG A 129 -0.09 3.21 -2.40
C ARG A 129 -1.48 2.61 -2.30
N SER A 130 -1.70 1.73 -1.32
CA SER A 130 -2.99 1.12 -1.01
C SER A 130 -3.24 1.06 0.48
N VAL A 131 -4.51 1.15 0.86
CA VAL A 131 -4.97 1.05 2.24
C VAL A 131 -6.15 0.07 2.28
N VAL A 132 -6.09 -0.86 3.23
CA VAL A 132 -7.15 -1.82 3.55
C VAL A 132 -7.55 -1.63 5.01
N HIS A 133 -8.82 -1.37 5.25
CA HIS A 133 -9.42 -1.36 6.59
C HIS A 133 -10.45 -2.49 6.69
N CYS A 134 -10.41 -3.24 7.78
CA CYS A 134 -11.33 -4.35 8.05
C CYS A 134 -11.34 -4.74 9.53
N HIS A 135 -12.17 -5.74 9.89
CA HIS A 135 -12.44 -6.15 11.27
C HIS A 135 -12.09 -7.63 11.50
N PRO A 136 -10.84 -8.11 11.21
CA PRO A 136 -10.49 -9.50 11.38
C PRO A 136 -10.61 -9.87 12.86
N PRO A 137 -11.26 -11.02 13.21
CA PRO A 137 -11.74 -11.27 14.57
C PRO A 137 -10.66 -11.26 15.65
N TYR A 138 -9.50 -11.86 15.37
CA TYR A 138 -8.45 -12.00 16.38
C TYR A 138 -7.67 -10.69 16.57
N ALA A 139 -7.35 -9.98 15.50
CA ALA A 139 -6.70 -8.66 15.60
C ALA A 139 -7.66 -7.62 16.18
N THR A 140 -8.96 -7.67 15.85
CA THR A 140 -9.98 -6.81 16.46
C THR A 140 -10.15 -7.08 17.95
N ALA A 141 -9.99 -8.33 18.41
CA ALA A 141 -9.98 -8.63 19.84
C ALA A 141 -8.85 -7.90 20.59
N PHE A 142 -7.65 -7.81 19.99
CA PHE A 142 -6.57 -6.96 20.53
C PHE A 142 -6.93 -5.47 20.50
N ALA A 143 -7.54 -4.99 19.40
CA ALA A 143 -8.00 -3.61 19.31
C ALA A 143 -9.03 -3.25 20.40
N ILE A 144 -9.93 -4.16 20.77
CA ILE A 144 -10.91 -3.98 21.86
C ILE A 144 -10.19 -3.87 23.23
N THR A 145 -9.08 -4.58 23.42
CA THR A 145 -8.32 -4.49 24.68
C THR A 145 -7.42 -3.25 24.75
N GLY A 146 -7.30 -2.49 23.65
CA GLY A 146 -6.38 -1.37 23.55
C GLY A 146 -4.89 -1.76 23.62
N SER A 147 -4.57 -3.03 23.33
CA SER A 147 -3.22 -3.59 23.46
C SER A 147 -2.73 -4.16 22.15
N ALA A 148 -1.47 -3.87 21.80
CA ALA A 148 -0.82 -4.51 20.67
C ALA A 148 -0.51 -5.99 20.95
N PRO A 149 -0.57 -6.90 19.96
CA PRO A 149 -0.06 -8.24 20.12
C PRO A 149 1.47 -8.20 20.37
N PRO A 150 1.98 -9.08 21.27
CA PRO A 150 3.43 -9.12 21.55
C PRO A 150 4.25 -9.47 20.32
N VAL A 151 5.49 -9.00 20.27
CA VAL A 151 6.49 -9.29 19.24
C VAL A 151 7.43 -10.42 19.67
N GLY A 152 8.20 -10.97 18.74
CA GLY A 152 9.26 -11.93 19.06
C GLY A 152 8.85 -13.41 19.07
N PHE A 153 7.66 -13.78 18.55
CA PHE A 153 7.19 -15.17 18.60
C PHE A 153 6.89 -15.82 17.23
N SER A 154 6.94 -15.07 16.13
CA SER A 154 6.69 -15.59 14.79
C SER A 154 7.54 -14.87 13.76
N SER A 155 8.24 -15.64 12.92
CA SER A 155 9.14 -15.09 11.89
C SER A 155 8.40 -14.23 10.86
N GLU A 156 7.29 -14.73 10.30
CA GLU A 156 6.51 -13.98 9.31
C GLU A 156 5.95 -12.68 9.89
N TYR A 157 5.41 -12.75 11.10
CA TYR A 157 4.89 -11.57 11.78
C TYR A 157 5.99 -10.53 12.00
N GLU A 158 7.17 -10.98 12.48
CA GLU A 158 8.32 -10.09 12.68
C GLU A 158 8.83 -9.47 11.39
N ILE A 159 8.89 -10.24 10.29
CA ILE A 159 9.41 -9.75 9.00
C ILE A 159 8.44 -8.75 8.35
N PHE A 160 7.15 -9.06 8.28
CA PHE A 160 6.22 -8.27 7.47
C PHE A 160 5.45 -7.21 8.26
N VAL A 161 5.16 -7.48 9.53
CA VAL A 161 4.39 -6.60 10.41
C VAL A 161 5.28 -6.05 11.53
N GLY A 162 5.67 -6.87 12.50
CA GLY A 162 6.40 -6.46 13.71
C GLY A 162 5.52 -5.69 14.68
N PRO A 163 6.04 -4.70 15.43
CA PRO A 163 5.22 -3.87 16.29
C PRO A 163 4.10 -3.18 15.51
N VAL A 164 2.90 -3.12 16.07
CA VAL A 164 1.76 -2.41 15.50
C VAL A 164 1.42 -1.17 16.30
N GLY A 165 1.00 -0.10 15.63
CA GLY A 165 0.44 1.08 16.29
C GLY A 165 -0.92 0.76 16.90
N VAL A 166 -1.28 1.45 17.99
CA VAL A 166 -2.62 1.37 18.59
C VAL A 166 -3.18 2.78 18.67
N ALA A 167 -4.07 3.10 17.73
CA ALA A 167 -4.75 4.39 17.69
C ALA A 167 -5.89 4.43 18.70
N ASN A 168 -6.05 5.55 19.40
CA ASN A 168 -7.16 5.76 20.31
C ASN A 168 -8.50 5.70 19.56
N TYR A 169 -9.55 5.31 20.29
CA TYR A 169 -10.90 5.31 19.72
C TYR A 169 -11.34 6.72 19.36
N GLU A 170 -11.82 6.83 18.12
CA GLU A 170 -12.51 7.99 17.59
C GLU A 170 -13.72 7.51 16.78
N THR A 171 -14.75 8.34 16.68
CA THR A 171 -15.96 7.98 15.93
C THR A 171 -15.63 7.81 14.44
N PRO A 172 -15.90 6.64 13.83
CA PRO A 172 -15.64 6.37 12.42
C PRO A 172 -16.23 7.42 11.49
N GLY A 173 -15.48 7.78 10.44
CA GLY A 173 -15.91 8.77 9.45
C GLY A 173 -15.64 10.23 9.84
N THR A 174 -15.17 10.51 11.05
CA THR A 174 -14.82 11.88 11.49
C THR A 174 -13.37 12.23 11.11
N GLN A 175 -13.06 13.53 11.12
CA GLN A 175 -11.70 14.02 10.93
C GLN A 175 -10.77 13.54 12.05
N ALA A 176 -11.23 13.54 13.31
CA ALA A 176 -10.47 13.03 14.45
C ALA A 176 -10.09 11.54 14.25
N PHE A 177 -11.02 10.73 13.74
CA PHE A 177 -10.75 9.34 13.39
C PHE A 177 -9.67 9.23 12.30
N ALA A 178 -9.74 10.05 11.25
CA ALA A 178 -8.74 10.07 10.19
C ALA A 178 -7.34 10.46 10.71
N GLU A 179 -7.27 11.39 11.66
CA GLU A 179 -6.00 11.88 12.23
C GLU A 179 -5.41 10.96 13.30
N SER A 180 -6.21 10.08 13.90
CA SER A 180 -5.76 9.20 15.00
C SER A 180 -4.60 8.26 14.61
N VAL A 181 -4.44 7.96 13.33
CA VAL A 181 -3.38 7.08 12.81
C VAL A 181 -2.07 7.81 12.49
N LEU A 182 -2.09 9.14 12.37
CA LEU A 182 -0.93 9.92 11.93
C LEU A 182 0.33 9.72 12.79
N PRO A 183 0.25 9.53 14.13
CA PRO A 183 1.43 9.25 14.94
C PRO A 183 2.16 7.96 14.56
N PHE A 184 1.49 7.03 13.89
CA PHE A 184 1.99 5.67 13.64
C PHE A 184 2.42 5.41 12.20
N VAL A 185 1.87 6.14 11.24
CA VAL A 185 1.88 5.83 9.80
C VAL A 185 3.27 5.74 9.17
N HIS A 186 4.30 6.33 9.78
CA HIS A 186 5.67 6.27 9.27
C HIS A 186 6.48 5.06 9.76
N GLU A 187 6.13 4.56 10.94
CA GLU A 187 6.88 3.50 11.62
C GLU A 187 6.14 2.16 11.57
N HIS A 188 4.85 2.19 11.23
CA HIS A 188 3.99 1.02 11.16
C HIS A 188 3.21 0.98 9.86
N ASN A 189 3.19 -0.17 9.19
CA ASN A 189 2.32 -0.44 8.05
C ASN A 189 0.97 -1.04 8.46
N THR A 190 0.79 -1.29 9.75
CA THR A 190 -0.38 -1.92 10.35
C THR A 190 -0.69 -1.22 11.67
N ILE A 191 -1.93 -0.80 11.86
CA ILE A 191 -2.39 -0.03 13.02
C ILE A 191 -3.71 -0.63 13.50
N LEU A 192 -3.79 -0.93 14.80
CA LEU A 192 -5.04 -1.26 15.49
C LEU A 192 -5.82 0.04 15.73
N LEU A 193 -7.11 0.00 15.44
CA LEU A 193 -8.07 1.06 15.74
C LEU A 193 -8.87 0.62 16.95
N SER A 194 -8.62 1.20 18.12
CA SER A 194 -9.24 0.78 19.40
C SER A 194 -10.76 0.66 19.27
N ASN A 195 -11.32 -0.45 19.75
CA ASN A 195 -12.74 -0.77 19.71
C ASN A 195 -13.39 -0.79 18.32
N HIS A 196 -12.58 -0.95 17.24
CA HIS A 196 -13.09 -0.91 15.88
C HIS A 196 -12.55 -2.06 15.03
N GLY A 197 -11.28 -2.01 14.66
CA GLY A 197 -10.67 -2.98 13.75
C GLY A 197 -9.21 -2.65 13.49
N ILE A 198 -8.78 -2.85 12.26
CA ILE A 198 -7.40 -2.57 11.84
C ILE A 198 -7.35 -1.77 10.53
N VAL A 199 -6.28 -1.03 10.33
CA VAL A 199 -5.92 -0.47 9.03
C VAL A 199 -4.50 -0.85 8.66
N CYS A 200 -4.33 -1.32 7.42
CA CYS A 200 -3.03 -1.68 6.84
C CYS A 200 -2.78 -0.86 5.59
N TRP A 201 -1.53 -0.46 5.36
CA TRP A 201 -1.12 0.17 4.11
C TRP A 201 0.08 -0.54 3.49
N SER A 202 0.14 -0.54 2.15
CA SER A 202 1.27 -1.08 1.38
C SER A 202 1.35 -0.43 0.00
N ASP A 203 2.17 -1.00 -0.88
CA ASP A 203 2.38 -0.59 -2.27
C ASP A 203 1.27 -1.07 -3.23
N SER A 204 0.48 -2.07 -2.82
CA SER A 204 -0.66 -2.60 -3.59
C SER A 204 -1.80 -3.07 -2.69
N PRO A 205 -3.04 -3.21 -3.19
CA PRO A 205 -4.15 -3.78 -2.46
C PRO A 205 -3.86 -5.20 -1.93
N THR A 206 -3.23 -6.04 -2.74
CA THR A 206 -2.87 -7.41 -2.40
C THR A 206 -1.87 -7.45 -1.24
N HIS A 207 -0.82 -6.62 -1.28
CA HIS A 207 0.18 -6.59 -0.19
C HIS A 207 -0.40 -6.00 1.09
N ALA A 208 -1.30 -5.02 1.00
CA ALA A 208 -2.00 -4.51 2.19
C ALA A 208 -2.91 -5.57 2.82
N GLU A 209 -3.58 -6.38 2.00
CA GLU A 209 -4.41 -7.51 2.46
C GLU A 209 -3.55 -8.60 3.11
N TRP A 210 -2.36 -8.91 2.60
CA TRP A 210 -1.45 -9.88 3.24
C TRP A 210 -1.04 -9.46 4.65
N LEU A 211 -0.87 -8.16 4.90
CA LEU A 211 -0.60 -7.67 6.26
C LEU A 211 -1.77 -7.95 7.21
N VAL A 212 -3.01 -7.82 6.72
CA VAL A 212 -4.21 -8.19 7.45
C VAL A 212 -4.20 -9.67 7.82
N GLU A 213 -3.93 -10.54 6.84
CA GLU A 213 -3.87 -11.99 7.03
C GLU A 213 -2.80 -12.39 8.05
N ILE A 214 -1.59 -11.84 7.90
CA ILE A 214 -0.45 -12.13 8.79
C ILE A 214 -0.76 -11.71 10.22
N LEU A 215 -1.31 -10.49 10.41
CA LEU A 215 -1.64 -10.00 11.73
C LEU A 215 -2.71 -10.86 12.40
N ASP A 216 -3.84 -11.10 11.72
CA ASP A 216 -4.96 -11.86 12.32
C ASP A 216 -4.56 -13.31 12.65
N ASN A 217 -3.87 -13.96 11.71
CA ASN A 217 -3.37 -15.32 11.94
C ASN A 217 -2.34 -15.38 13.09
N TYR A 218 -1.48 -14.37 13.21
CA TYR A 218 -0.57 -14.27 14.34
C TYR A 218 -1.32 -14.10 15.66
N CYS A 219 -2.27 -13.16 15.73
CA CYS A 219 -3.11 -12.94 16.90
C CYS A 219 -3.81 -14.24 17.34
N LYS A 220 -4.40 -14.96 16.38
CA LYS A 220 -5.03 -16.27 16.63
C LYS A 220 -4.04 -17.28 17.19
N THR A 221 -2.90 -17.44 16.54
CA THR A 221 -1.87 -18.41 16.93
C THR A 221 -1.31 -18.09 18.31
N TYR A 222 -1.08 -16.81 18.60
CA TYR A 222 -0.61 -16.36 19.92
C TYR A 222 -1.60 -16.72 21.03
N LEU A 223 -2.89 -16.44 20.85
CA LEU A 223 -3.95 -16.79 21.82
C LEU A 223 -4.06 -18.30 22.04
N ILE A 224 -3.95 -19.11 20.98
CA ILE A 224 -3.94 -20.57 21.09
C ILE A 224 -2.70 -21.05 21.85
N ALA A 225 -1.53 -20.51 21.55
CA ALA A 225 -0.28 -20.86 22.23
C ALA A 225 -0.33 -20.58 23.73
N GLN A 226 -0.96 -19.49 24.17
CA GLN A 226 -1.20 -19.21 25.58
C GLN A 226 -2.07 -20.28 26.25
N GLN A 227 -3.06 -20.82 25.54
CA GLN A 227 -3.96 -21.88 26.06
C GLN A 227 -3.26 -23.23 26.23
N ILE A 228 -2.12 -23.46 25.59
CA ILE A 228 -1.32 -24.68 25.77
C ILE A 228 -0.76 -24.77 27.20
N GLY A 229 -0.68 -23.66 27.93
CA GLY A 229 -0.29 -23.63 29.33
C GLY A 229 1.22 -23.85 29.55
N LYS A 230 2.05 -23.67 28.54
CA LYS A 230 3.52 -23.71 28.63
C LYS A 230 4.09 -22.30 28.43
N PRO A 231 5.28 -22.01 28.99
CA PRO A 231 5.98 -20.77 28.69
C PRO A 231 6.17 -20.61 27.18
N LEU A 232 5.95 -19.42 26.65
CA LEU A 232 6.20 -19.12 25.24
C LEU A 232 7.71 -18.99 25.01
N ALA A 233 8.21 -19.60 23.95
CA ALA A 233 9.60 -19.50 23.53
C ALA A 233 9.76 -18.31 22.57
N ALA A 234 10.41 -17.24 23.01
CA ALA A 234 10.72 -16.10 22.17
C ALA A 234 11.89 -16.38 21.22
N ILE A 235 11.87 -15.73 20.07
CA ILE A 235 13.01 -15.63 19.17
C ILE A 235 14.13 -14.85 19.90
N SER A 236 15.36 -15.33 19.86
CA SER A 236 16.47 -14.68 20.54
C SER A 236 16.80 -13.29 19.96
N ASP A 237 17.37 -12.40 20.78
CA ASP A 237 17.62 -11.01 20.38
C ASP A 237 18.55 -10.90 19.16
N ASP A 238 19.55 -11.77 19.05
CA ASP A 238 20.45 -11.83 17.88
C ASP A 238 19.68 -12.15 16.60
N LYS A 239 18.71 -13.07 16.66
CA LYS A 239 17.86 -13.41 15.51
C LYS A 239 16.84 -12.30 15.18
N ILE A 240 16.34 -11.60 16.19
CA ILE A 240 15.55 -10.38 15.96
C ILE A 240 16.37 -9.33 15.21
N GLN A 241 17.65 -9.11 15.57
CA GLN A 241 18.51 -8.16 14.84
C GLN A 241 18.72 -8.57 13.37
N GLU A 242 18.87 -9.86 13.08
CA GLU A 242 18.94 -10.39 11.70
C GLU A 242 17.63 -10.08 10.92
N ILE A 243 16.47 -10.27 11.55
CA ILE A 243 15.15 -9.96 10.97
C ILE A 243 15.02 -8.45 10.71
N LEU A 244 15.38 -7.60 11.66
CA LEU A 244 15.34 -6.15 11.48
C LEU A 244 16.24 -5.67 10.34
N ALA A 245 17.42 -6.28 10.17
CA ALA A 245 18.29 -6.02 9.04
C ALA A 245 17.66 -6.46 7.70
N LEU A 246 16.92 -7.59 7.69
CA LEU A 246 16.14 -8.03 6.53
C LEU A 246 15.02 -7.06 6.20
N LYS A 247 14.18 -6.67 7.17
CA LYS A 247 13.11 -5.66 7.01
C LYS A 247 13.63 -4.38 6.37
N ARG A 248 14.77 -3.88 6.88
CA ARG A 248 15.39 -2.66 6.34
C ARG A 248 15.77 -2.81 4.86
N ARG A 249 16.35 -3.95 4.46
CA ARG A 249 16.67 -4.24 3.05
C ARG A 249 15.42 -4.32 2.17
N MET A 250 14.32 -4.83 2.72
CA MET A 250 13.03 -4.89 2.03
C MET A 250 12.29 -3.55 2.01
N GLY A 251 12.80 -2.53 2.71
CA GLY A 251 12.13 -1.24 2.83
C GLY A 251 10.83 -1.30 3.63
N LEU A 252 10.67 -2.24 4.56
CA LEU A 252 9.50 -2.35 5.41
C LEU A 252 9.68 -1.50 6.68
N PRO A 253 8.65 -0.75 7.12
CA PRO A 253 8.75 0.08 8.32
C PRO A 253 8.79 -0.77 9.58
N ASP A 254 9.46 -0.25 10.62
CA ASP A 254 9.47 -0.86 11.95
C ASP A 254 9.91 0.20 12.97
N SER A 255 9.13 0.39 14.04
CA SER A 255 9.42 1.40 15.08
C SER A 255 10.70 1.14 15.86
N ARG A 256 11.28 -0.06 15.76
CA ARG A 256 12.57 -0.43 16.37
C ARG A 256 13.78 -0.05 15.51
N THR A 257 13.55 0.49 14.30
CA THR A 257 14.59 0.89 13.36
C THR A 257 14.50 2.38 13.02
N ALA A 258 15.55 2.92 12.37
CA ALA A 258 15.45 4.28 11.85
C ALA A 258 14.35 4.38 10.80
N ARG A 259 13.63 5.51 10.82
CA ARG A 259 12.58 5.83 9.84
C ARG A 259 13.10 5.69 8.42
N LEU A 260 12.34 5.03 7.57
CA LEU A 260 12.66 4.93 6.15
C LEU A 260 12.51 6.31 5.49
N PRO A 261 13.38 6.63 4.50
CA PRO A 261 13.25 7.87 3.74
C PRO A 261 11.90 7.90 3.00
N GLU A 262 11.34 9.09 2.85
CA GLU A 262 10.18 9.30 1.97
C GLU A 262 10.50 8.79 0.55
N PHE A 263 9.50 8.25 -0.11
CA PHE A 263 9.62 7.86 -1.51
C PHE A 263 9.74 9.15 -2.36
N SER A 264 10.97 9.59 -2.55
CA SER A 264 11.27 10.43 -3.70
C SER A 264 11.22 9.49 -4.89
N GLY A 265 10.29 9.68 -5.83
CA GLY A 265 10.25 8.91 -7.08
C GLY A 265 11.65 8.64 -7.65
N PRO A 266 11.84 7.86 -8.73
CA PRO A 266 13.18 7.46 -9.18
C PRO A 266 14.08 8.68 -9.15
N ALA A 267 15.17 8.59 -8.35
CA ALA A 267 16.09 9.69 -8.15
C ALA A 267 16.56 10.17 -9.54
N ALA A 268 16.37 11.46 -9.80
CA ALA A 268 16.96 12.10 -10.95
C ALA A 268 18.50 12.06 -10.76
N GLY A 269 19.15 10.95 -11.09
CA GLY A 269 20.60 10.75 -10.89
C GLY A 269 21.07 9.30 -10.93
N GLY A 270 20.18 8.32 -10.86
CA GLY A 270 20.50 6.93 -11.23
C GLY A 270 20.27 6.72 -12.73
N HIS A 271 21.02 5.81 -13.38
CA HIS A 271 20.77 5.40 -14.75
C HIS A 271 19.27 5.22 -14.97
N THR A 272 18.66 6.12 -15.74
CA THR A 272 17.26 6.06 -16.07
C THR A 272 17.01 4.83 -16.95
N GLU A 273 15.77 4.38 -17.04
CA GLU A 273 15.40 3.31 -17.99
C GLU A 273 15.84 3.67 -19.42
N LEU A 274 15.76 4.95 -19.77
CA LEU A 274 16.28 5.50 -21.01
C LEU A 274 17.81 5.30 -21.13
N ASP A 275 18.59 5.58 -20.10
CA ASP A 275 20.03 5.40 -20.12
C ASP A 275 20.43 3.93 -20.34
N ARG A 276 19.73 2.99 -19.67
CA ARG A 276 19.93 1.55 -19.88
C ARG A 276 19.59 1.10 -21.29
N LEU A 277 18.46 1.58 -21.83
CA LEU A 277 18.06 1.29 -23.22
C LEU A 277 19.06 1.85 -24.22
N VAL A 278 19.51 3.09 -24.03
CA VAL A 278 20.55 3.70 -24.87
C VAL A 278 21.83 2.88 -24.83
N GLU A 279 22.31 2.49 -23.65
CA GLU A 279 23.51 1.65 -23.50
C GLU A 279 23.36 0.29 -24.20
N GLN A 280 22.21 -0.37 -24.06
CA GLN A 280 21.93 -1.65 -24.73
C GLN A 280 21.90 -1.52 -26.24
N VAL A 281 21.28 -0.46 -26.79
CA VAL A 281 21.22 -0.23 -28.22
C VAL A 281 22.61 0.12 -28.76
N VAL A 282 23.36 1.00 -28.11
CA VAL A 282 24.72 1.36 -28.49
C VAL A 282 25.62 0.14 -28.46
N ALA A 283 25.59 -0.68 -27.40
CA ALA A 283 26.39 -1.91 -27.32
C ALA A 283 26.12 -2.88 -28.46
N ARG A 284 24.85 -3.02 -28.88
CA ARG A 284 24.47 -3.84 -30.04
C ARG A 284 24.98 -3.26 -31.37
N LEU A 285 24.91 -1.96 -31.53
CA LEU A 285 25.39 -1.29 -32.76
C LEU A 285 26.92 -1.36 -32.88
N GLU A 286 27.64 -1.34 -31.74
CA GLU A 286 29.09 -1.45 -31.70
C GLU A 286 29.60 -2.91 -31.69
N GLY A 287 28.71 -3.90 -31.78
CA GLY A 287 29.07 -5.33 -31.83
C GLY A 287 29.68 -5.86 -30.53
N ARG A 288 29.34 -5.26 -29.37
CA ARG A 288 29.85 -5.62 -28.04
C ARG A 288 28.85 -6.46 -27.23
N GLY A 289 27.80 -6.98 -27.87
CA GLY A 289 26.72 -7.76 -27.23
C GLY A 289 26.67 -9.20 -27.69
#